data_292f9d5a0009ea7fb82c5f85ed4c0205
#
_entry.id   292f9d5a0009ea7fb82c5f85ed4c0205
#
_cell.length_a   1.000
_cell.length_b   1.000
_cell.length_c   1.000
_cell.angle_alpha   90.00
_cell.angle_beta   90.00
_cell.angle_gamma   90.00
#
_symmetry.space_group_name_H-M   'P 1'
#
loop_
_entity.id
_entity.type
_entity.pdbx_description
1 polymer ?
#
loop_
_entity_poly.entity_id
_entity_poly.type
_entity_poly.pdbx_seq_one_letter_code
_entity_poly.pdbx_strand_id
1 'polypeptide(L)'
;MLAGRPQYERGVESRNEDIENGSRRSWDPLIDDVEATCAALELAWAAVTDWSGTCTMVVGDRPKQLLPFLRQREVEIHRVDLGLGYEFSDMPGEYIRKDLRLCAMVWNARKPMGMTPLPSVVLGVPPHERLAWMIGRHEIEGVEAASLV
;
A
#
# COMPACT_ATOMS: atom_id res chain seq x y z
N MET A 1 12.29 -11.81 -18.21
CA MET A 1 13.18 -10.93 -17.43
C MET A 1 12.58 -9.53 -17.53
N LEU A 2 11.86 -9.07 -16.50
CA LEU A 2 11.47 -7.66 -16.42
C LEU A 2 12.78 -6.91 -16.17
N ALA A 3 13.33 -6.34 -17.24
CA ALA A 3 14.53 -5.52 -17.17
C ALA A 3 14.26 -4.44 -16.11
N GLY A 4 15.20 -4.23 -15.20
CA GLY A 4 15.08 -3.29 -14.09
C GLY A 4 14.95 -1.85 -14.56
N ARG A 5 13.77 -1.51 -15.06
CA ARG A 5 13.39 -0.12 -15.27
C ARG A 5 12.91 0.43 -13.93
N PRO A 6 13.32 1.64 -13.57
CA PRO A 6 12.75 2.31 -12.40
C PRO A 6 11.23 2.46 -12.59
N GLN A 7 10.48 2.40 -11.50
CA GLN A 7 9.02 2.55 -11.51
C GLN A 7 8.61 3.90 -12.13
N TYR A 8 9.39 4.95 -11.87
CA TYR A 8 9.27 6.27 -12.48
C TYR A 8 10.65 6.76 -12.91
N GLU A 9 10.76 7.35 -14.10
CA GLU A 9 12.04 7.77 -14.69
C GLU A 9 12.81 8.79 -13.82
N ARG A 10 12.07 9.71 -13.18
CA ARG A 10 12.61 10.75 -12.29
C ARG A 10 12.16 10.56 -10.82
N GLY A 11 11.82 9.31 -10.43
CA GLY A 11 11.42 8.99 -9.08
C GLY A 11 10.12 9.68 -8.66
N VAL A 12 10.09 10.25 -7.44
CA VAL A 12 8.89 10.87 -6.84
C VAL A 12 8.38 12.07 -7.66
N GLU A 13 9.27 12.83 -8.30
CA GLU A 13 8.91 14.01 -9.08
C GLU A 13 8.03 13.63 -10.28
N SER A 14 8.45 12.67 -11.11
CA SER A 14 7.63 12.23 -12.24
C SER A 14 6.35 11.54 -11.81
N ARG A 15 6.38 10.82 -10.68
CA ARG A 15 5.15 10.27 -10.08
C ARG A 15 4.12 11.36 -9.76
N ASN A 16 4.55 12.44 -9.12
CA ASN A 16 3.65 13.53 -8.74
C ASN A 16 3.08 14.26 -9.96
N GLU A 17 3.91 14.49 -11.00
CA GLU A 17 3.46 15.04 -12.28
C GLU A 17 2.41 14.15 -12.95
N ASP A 18 2.62 12.83 -12.97
CA ASP A 18 1.69 11.87 -13.56
C ASP A 18 0.34 11.84 -12.82
N ILE A 19 0.36 11.92 -11.48
CA ILE A 19 -0.86 12.03 -10.66
C ILE A 19 -1.60 13.32 -10.98
N GLU A 20 -0.91 14.46 -11.00
CA GLU A 20 -1.52 15.76 -11.30
C GLU A 20 -2.11 15.82 -12.72
N ASN A 21 -1.41 15.27 -13.69
CA ASN A 21 -1.90 15.18 -15.07
C ASN A 21 -3.10 14.21 -15.17
N GLY A 22 -3.04 13.08 -14.47
CA GLY A 22 -4.12 12.10 -14.42
C GLY A 22 -5.39 12.67 -13.80
N SER A 23 -5.27 13.48 -12.74
CA SER A 23 -6.42 14.07 -12.03
C SER A 23 -7.27 15.02 -12.90
N ARG A 24 -6.73 15.51 -14.01
CA ARG A 24 -7.41 16.41 -14.97
C ARG A 24 -8.13 15.67 -16.09
N ARG A 25 -7.99 14.36 -16.16
CA ARG A 25 -8.63 13.53 -17.20
C ARG A 25 -10.10 13.29 -16.87
N SER A 26 -10.91 13.06 -17.90
CA SER A 26 -12.29 12.60 -17.75
C SER A 26 -12.35 11.16 -17.25
N TRP A 27 -13.51 10.76 -16.69
CA TRP A 27 -13.70 9.45 -16.07
C TRP A 27 -13.47 8.27 -17.02
N ASP A 28 -14.08 8.32 -18.23
CA ASP A 28 -14.03 7.19 -19.16
C ASP A 28 -12.59 6.78 -19.51
N PRO A 29 -11.69 7.68 -19.97
CA PRO A 29 -10.29 7.33 -20.21
C PRO A 29 -9.52 6.87 -18.97
N LEU A 30 -9.93 7.28 -17.75
CA LEU A 30 -9.30 6.79 -16.52
C LEU A 30 -9.73 5.36 -16.22
N ILE A 31 -11.00 5.03 -16.44
CA ILE A 31 -11.53 3.66 -16.27
C ILE A 31 -10.85 2.73 -17.27
N ASP A 32 -10.82 3.12 -18.55
CA ASP A 32 -10.15 2.35 -19.60
C ASP A 32 -8.68 2.05 -19.25
N ASP A 33 -7.96 3.04 -18.72
CA ASP A 33 -6.57 2.87 -18.29
C ASP A 33 -6.45 1.90 -17.10
N VAL A 34 -7.35 1.99 -16.13
CA VAL A 34 -7.35 1.06 -14.98
C VAL A 34 -7.57 -0.37 -15.47
N GLU A 35 -8.54 -0.60 -16.35
CA GLU A 35 -8.83 -1.91 -16.92
C GLU A 35 -7.63 -2.45 -17.72
N ALA A 36 -7.07 -1.62 -18.62
CA ALA A 36 -5.95 -2.00 -19.44
C ALA A 36 -4.69 -2.32 -18.61
N THR A 37 -4.40 -1.50 -17.59
CA THR A 37 -3.24 -1.72 -16.71
C THR A 37 -3.41 -2.91 -15.79
N CYS A 38 -4.63 -3.19 -15.31
CA CYS A 38 -4.92 -4.40 -14.54
C CYS A 38 -4.72 -5.65 -15.39
N ALA A 39 -5.28 -5.68 -16.61
CA ALA A 39 -5.09 -6.80 -17.53
C ALA A 39 -3.61 -7.03 -17.89
N ALA A 40 -2.87 -5.96 -18.14
CA ALA A 40 -1.43 -6.05 -18.40
C ALA A 40 -0.64 -6.59 -17.20
N LEU A 41 -1.00 -6.20 -15.98
CA LEU A 41 -0.39 -6.71 -14.75
C LEU A 41 -0.67 -8.20 -14.55
N GLU A 42 -1.91 -8.65 -14.77
CA GLU A 42 -2.29 -10.06 -14.67
C GLU A 42 -1.50 -10.93 -15.66
N LEU A 43 -1.39 -10.49 -16.90
CA LEU A 43 -0.57 -11.17 -17.91
C LEU A 43 0.91 -11.21 -17.52
N ALA A 44 1.44 -10.09 -17.01
CA ALA A 44 2.83 -10.03 -16.57
C ALA A 44 3.10 -10.99 -15.39
N TRP A 45 2.19 -11.08 -14.43
CA TRP A 45 2.32 -12.01 -13.31
C TRP A 45 2.17 -13.46 -13.71
N ALA A 46 1.22 -13.77 -14.60
CA ALA A 46 1.07 -15.12 -15.14
C ALA A 46 2.34 -15.63 -15.86
N ALA A 47 3.13 -14.74 -16.42
CA ALA A 47 4.39 -15.05 -17.07
C ALA A 47 5.59 -15.21 -16.10
N VAL A 48 5.44 -14.87 -14.81
CA VAL A 48 6.52 -14.99 -13.83
C VAL A 48 6.69 -16.45 -13.41
N THR A 49 7.80 -17.06 -13.79
CA THR A 49 8.17 -18.42 -13.39
C THR A 49 9.03 -18.49 -12.13
N ASP A 50 9.65 -17.36 -11.76
CA ASP A 50 10.50 -17.26 -10.58
C ASP A 50 10.27 -15.91 -9.86
N TRP A 51 9.78 -16.01 -8.63
CA TRP A 51 9.53 -14.89 -7.73
C TRP A 51 10.71 -14.60 -6.78
N SER A 52 11.83 -15.29 -6.93
CA SER A 52 13.03 -15.01 -6.14
C SER A 52 13.69 -13.68 -6.51
N GLY A 53 14.58 -13.20 -5.63
CA GLY A 53 15.33 -11.95 -5.83
C GLY A 53 14.53 -10.70 -5.50
N THR A 54 15.06 -9.56 -5.92
CA THR A 54 14.54 -8.22 -5.62
C THR A 54 14.07 -7.49 -6.87
N CYS A 55 13.25 -6.47 -6.67
CA CYS A 55 12.90 -5.45 -7.66
C CYS A 55 13.08 -4.07 -7.06
N THR A 56 13.45 -3.10 -7.87
CA THR A 56 13.60 -1.69 -7.47
C THR A 56 12.26 -0.98 -7.58
N MET A 57 11.84 -0.39 -6.48
CA MET A 57 10.65 0.45 -6.37
C MET A 57 11.05 1.89 -5.98
N VAL A 58 10.10 2.83 -6.01
CA VAL A 58 10.32 4.22 -5.55
C VAL A 58 10.86 4.27 -4.12
N VAL A 59 10.40 3.36 -3.27
CA VAL A 59 10.80 3.26 -1.85
C VAL A 59 12.01 2.33 -1.62
N GLY A 60 12.79 2.04 -2.66
CA GLY A 60 13.96 1.16 -2.63
C GLY A 60 13.66 -0.30 -2.97
N ASP A 61 14.70 -1.13 -2.90
CA ASP A 61 14.61 -2.53 -3.27
C ASP A 61 13.69 -3.34 -2.35
N ARG A 62 12.87 -4.19 -2.96
CA ARG A 62 11.93 -5.07 -2.26
C ARG A 62 12.01 -6.49 -2.83
N PRO A 63 11.78 -7.53 -2.01
CA PRO A 63 11.61 -8.89 -2.52
C PRO A 63 10.45 -8.96 -3.51
N LYS A 64 10.66 -9.60 -4.66
CA LYS A 64 9.60 -9.76 -5.68
C LYS A 64 8.36 -10.44 -5.14
N GLN A 65 8.52 -11.40 -4.23
CA GLN A 65 7.41 -12.11 -3.55
C GLN A 65 6.46 -11.18 -2.80
N LEU A 66 6.89 -9.96 -2.47
CA LEU A 66 6.07 -8.97 -1.78
C LEU A 66 5.15 -8.21 -2.73
N LEU A 67 5.45 -8.17 -4.03
CA LEU A 67 4.70 -7.36 -5.01
C LEU A 67 3.19 -7.65 -5.03
N PRO A 68 2.72 -8.92 -5.04
CA PRO A 68 1.28 -9.18 -5.04
C PRO A 68 0.59 -8.61 -3.79
N PHE A 69 1.25 -8.71 -2.63
CA PHE A 69 0.72 -8.14 -1.40
C PHE A 69 0.72 -6.60 -1.43
N LEU A 70 1.79 -5.97 -1.92
CA LEU A 70 1.84 -4.51 -2.06
C LEU A 70 0.74 -4.01 -3.02
N ARG A 71 0.50 -4.73 -4.12
CA ARG A 71 -0.62 -4.39 -5.01
C ARG A 71 -1.97 -4.56 -4.34
N GLN A 72 -2.18 -5.65 -3.60
CA GLN A 72 -3.40 -5.82 -2.81
C GLN A 72 -3.57 -4.65 -1.82
N ARG A 73 -2.50 -4.24 -1.16
CA ARG A 73 -2.50 -3.12 -0.23
C ARG A 73 -2.96 -1.82 -0.87
N GLU A 74 -2.46 -1.48 -2.06
CA GLU A 74 -2.91 -0.31 -2.83
C GLU A 74 -4.42 -0.40 -3.14
N VAL A 75 -4.89 -1.57 -3.60
CA VAL A 75 -6.31 -1.77 -3.94
C VAL A 75 -7.20 -1.63 -2.71
N GLU A 76 -6.89 -2.31 -1.61
CA GLU A 76 -7.73 -2.32 -0.41
C GLU A 76 -7.82 -0.92 0.23
N ILE A 77 -6.69 -0.24 0.38
CA ILE A 77 -6.64 1.09 1.00
C ILE A 77 -7.36 2.13 0.13
N HIS A 78 -7.01 2.19 -1.15
CA HIS A 78 -7.61 3.20 -2.03
C HIS A 78 -9.07 2.92 -2.36
N ARG A 79 -9.54 1.68 -2.25
CA ARG A 79 -10.97 1.37 -2.32
C ARG A 79 -11.76 2.03 -1.19
N VAL A 80 -11.19 2.11 0.00
CA VAL A 80 -11.78 2.90 1.10
C VAL A 80 -11.71 4.39 0.79
N ASP A 81 -10.53 4.87 0.32
CA ASP A 81 -10.33 6.29 0.00
C ASP A 81 -11.32 6.81 -1.06
N LEU A 82 -11.87 5.95 -1.92
CA LEU A 82 -12.91 6.31 -2.89
C LEU A 82 -14.26 6.71 -2.25
N GLY A 83 -14.52 6.32 -1.01
CA GLY A 83 -15.75 6.69 -0.29
C GLY A 83 -17.04 6.09 -0.88
N LEU A 84 -16.97 4.94 -1.55
CA LEU A 84 -18.08 4.25 -2.22
C LEU A 84 -18.73 3.15 -1.35
N GLY A 85 -18.66 3.29 -0.03
CA GLY A 85 -19.32 2.37 0.91
C GLY A 85 -18.50 1.13 1.27
N TYR A 86 -17.23 1.04 0.84
CA TYR A 86 -16.30 0.02 1.32
C TYR A 86 -15.47 0.61 2.46
N GLU A 87 -15.39 -0.10 3.57
CA GLU A 87 -14.74 0.37 4.79
C GLU A 87 -13.64 -0.60 5.24
N PHE A 88 -12.81 -0.17 6.21
CA PHE A 88 -11.75 -1.02 6.78
C PHE A 88 -12.32 -2.29 7.44
N SER A 89 -13.54 -2.26 7.94
CA SER A 89 -14.24 -3.41 8.50
C SER A 89 -14.60 -4.48 7.45
N ASP A 90 -14.71 -4.09 6.18
CA ASP A 90 -15.06 -4.99 5.07
C ASP A 90 -13.83 -5.72 4.51
N MET A 91 -12.63 -5.26 4.85
CA MET A 91 -11.39 -5.86 4.37
C MET A 91 -11.24 -7.32 4.85
N PRO A 92 -10.68 -8.21 4.01
CA PRO A 92 -10.41 -9.59 4.42
C PRO A 92 -9.54 -9.65 5.68
N GLY A 93 -9.98 -10.39 6.69
CA GLY A 93 -9.25 -10.47 7.97
C GLY A 93 -7.81 -11.02 7.84
N GLU A 94 -7.54 -11.83 6.83
CA GLU A 94 -6.19 -12.29 6.51
C GLU A 94 -5.31 -11.15 5.99
N TYR A 95 -5.85 -10.30 5.13
CA TYR A 95 -5.17 -9.10 4.64
C TYR A 95 -4.83 -8.16 5.81
N ILE A 96 -5.83 -7.84 6.66
CA ILE A 96 -5.62 -6.98 7.84
C ILE A 96 -4.49 -7.52 8.73
N ARG A 97 -4.49 -8.82 9.03
CA ARG A 97 -3.41 -9.43 9.84
C ARG A 97 -2.04 -9.30 9.20
N LYS A 98 -1.96 -9.45 7.87
CA LYS A 98 -0.70 -9.36 7.12
C LYS A 98 -0.18 -7.92 7.09
N ASP A 99 -1.06 -6.94 6.82
CA ASP A 99 -0.68 -5.53 6.75
C ASP A 99 -0.33 -4.97 8.15
N LEU A 100 -1.04 -5.37 9.20
CA LEU A 100 -0.67 -5.03 10.57
C LEU A 100 0.73 -5.52 10.95
N ARG A 101 1.17 -6.69 10.47
CA ARG A 101 2.55 -7.15 10.69
C ARG A 101 3.57 -6.25 9.99
N LEU A 102 3.29 -5.86 8.74
CA LEU A 102 4.13 -4.93 8.01
C LEU A 102 4.20 -3.58 8.71
N CYS A 103 3.05 -3.01 9.07
CA CYS A 103 2.96 -1.75 9.79
C CYS A 103 3.68 -1.80 11.16
N ALA A 104 3.53 -2.89 11.91
CA ALA A 104 4.22 -3.06 13.19
C ALA A 104 5.74 -3.11 13.00
N MET A 105 6.23 -3.76 11.94
CA MET A 105 7.65 -3.79 11.61
C MET A 105 8.18 -2.38 11.29
N VAL A 106 7.44 -1.59 10.49
CA VAL A 106 7.80 -0.21 10.17
C VAL A 106 7.73 0.69 11.40
N TRP A 107 6.72 0.52 12.24
CA TRP A 107 6.60 1.24 13.52
C TRP A 107 7.80 0.99 14.42
N ASN A 108 8.17 -0.27 14.61
CA ASN A 108 9.32 -0.63 15.44
C ASN A 108 10.65 -0.08 14.89
N ALA A 109 10.79 0.03 13.57
CA ALA A 109 11.99 0.54 12.92
C ALA A 109 12.16 2.06 13.04
N ARG A 110 11.15 2.81 13.47
CA ARG A 110 11.19 4.29 13.58
C ARG A 110 12.12 4.81 14.68
N LYS A 111 12.47 4.00 15.67
CA LYS A 111 13.35 4.41 16.77
C LYS A 111 14.64 3.61 16.77
N PRO A 112 15.76 4.26 17.14
CA PRO A 112 17.01 3.55 17.41
C PRO A 112 16.71 2.44 18.43
N MET A 113 17.14 1.21 18.15
CA MET A 113 16.94 -0.01 18.93
C MET A 113 15.63 -0.77 18.67
N GLY A 114 14.76 -0.37 17.74
CA GLY A 114 13.67 -1.21 17.23
C GLY A 114 12.60 -1.67 18.23
N MET A 115 12.45 -0.96 19.35
CA MET A 115 11.65 -1.41 20.50
C MET A 115 10.62 -0.38 20.95
N THR A 116 9.88 0.23 20.02
CA THR A 116 8.76 1.07 20.41
C THR A 116 7.48 0.23 20.43
N PRO A 117 6.95 -0.14 21.61
CA PRO A 117 5.68 -0.84 21.66
C PRO A 117 4.57 0.06 21.14
N LEU A 118 3.54 -0.55 20.57
CA LEU A 118 2.30 0.16 20.28
C LEU A 118 1.65 0.60 21.61
N PRO A 119 1.02 1.78 21.66
CA PRO A 119 0.26 2.21 22.82
C PRO A 119 -0.80 1.17 23.21
N SER A 120 -1.00 0.93 24.50
CA SER A 120 -1.95 -0.08 24.99
C SER A 120 -3.39 0.17 24.50
N VAL A 121 -3.79 1.45 24.41
CA VAL A 121 -5.10 1.83 23.86
C VAL A 121 -5.26 1.39 22.40
N VAL A 122 -4.21 1.50 21.58
CA VAL A 122 -4.20 1.03 20.18
C VAL A 122 -4.30 -0.50 20.10
N LEU A 123 -3.71 -1.20 21.06
CA LEU A 123 -3.84 -2.65 21.12
C LEU A 123 -5.25 -3.12 21.52
N GLY A 124 -6.02 -2.25 22.19
CA GLY A 124 -7.39 -2.54 22.63
C GLY A 124 -8.46 -2.37 21.56
N VAL A 125 -8.18 -1.63 20.46
CA VAL A 125 -9.16 -1.44 19.38
C VAL A 125 -9.19 -2.62 18.41
N PRO A 126 -10.31 -2.81 17.66
CA PRO A 126 -10.40 -3.82 16.60
C PRO A 126 -9.25 -3.75 15.59
N PRO A 127 -8.84 -4.89 15.00
CA PRO A 127 -7.71 -4.93 14.07
C PRO A 127 -7.84 -3.99 12.85
N HIS A 128 -9.04 -3.82 12.32
CA HIS A 128 -9.30 -2.93 11.18
C HIS A 128 -9.16 -1.44 11.55
N GLU A 129 -9.62 -1.02 12.74
CA GLU A 129 -9.42 0.33 13.25
C GLU A 129 -7.95 0.61 13.54
N ARG A 130 -7.25 -0.38 14.12
CA ARG A 130 -5.80 -0.29 14.33
C ARG A 130 -5.04 -0.11 13.04
N LEU A 131 -5.39 -0.87 12.00
CA LEU A 131 -4.79 -0.72 10.68
C LEU A 131 -5.04 0.68 10.12
N ALA A 132 -6.29 1.14 10.15
CA ALA A 132 -6.68 2.48 9.70
C ALA A 132 -5.90 3.59 10.42
N TRP A 133 -5.74 3.48 11.74
CA TRP A 133 -4.92 4.41 12.53
C TRP A 133 -3.44 4.38 12.12
N MET A 134 -2.85 3.19 11.95
CA MET A 134 -1.44 3.05 11.58
C MET A 134 -1.11 3.70 10.24
N ILE A 135 -2.05 3.69 9.30
CA ILE A 135 -1.88 4.30 7.97
C ILE A 135 -2.48 5.70 7.84
N GLY A 136 -2.91 6.31 8.97
CA GLY A 136 -3.36 7.70 9.00
C GLY A 136 -4.76 7.95 8.43
N ARG A 137 -5.67 6.94 8.45
CA ARG A 137 -7.07 7.05 8.01
C ARG A 137 -8.09 6.97 9.15
N HIS A 138 -7.62 6.89 10.38
CA HIS A 138 -8.48 6.85 11.56
C HIS A 138 -7.77 7.51 12.74
N GLU A 139 -8.53 8.15 13.61
CA GLU A 139 -8.03 8.72 14.85
C GLU A 139 -8.46 7.85 16.03
N ILE A 140 -7.54 7.63 16.97
CA ILE A 140 -7.84 6.97 18.25
C ILE A 140 -7.68 8.04 19.34
N GLU A 141 -8.72 8.23 20.15
CA GLU A 141 -8.74 9.25 21.20
C GLU A 141 -7.55 9.09 22.16
N GLY A 142 -6.87 10.20 22.43
CA GLY A 142 -5.71 10.24 23.31
C GLY A 142 -4.42 9.69 22.74
N VAL A 143 -4.37 9.38 21.44
CA VAL A 143 -3.18 8.87 20.77
C VAL A 143 -2.83 9.72 19.55
N GLU A 144 -1.55 10.11 19.47
CA GLU A 144 -1.02 10.81 18.30
C GLU A 144 -1.07 9.91 17.06
N ALA A 145 -1.33 10.51 15.88
CA ALA A 145 -1.41 9.78 14.61
C ALA A 145 -0.12 9.01 14.31
N ALA A 146 -0.25 7.76 13.91
CA ALA A 146 0.89 6.91 13.56
C ALA A 146 1.57 7.34 12.26
N SER A 147 0.78 7.68 11.24
CA SER A 147 1.21 8.18 9.91
C SER A 147 2.39 7.38 9.34
N LEU A 148 2.19 6.07 9.11
CA LEU A 148 3.23 5.17 8.57
C LEU A 148 3.32 5.19 7.05
N VAL A 149 2.43 5.91 6.39
CA VAL A 149 2.30 5.99 4.91
C VAL A 149 2.20 7.43 4.49
#